data_1b9538e125bb563cee6c467e3612f29a
#
_entry.id   1b9538e125bb563cee6c467e3612f29a
#
_cell.length_a   1.000
_cell.length_b   1.000
_cell.length_c   1.000
_cell.angle_alpha   90.00
_cell.angle_beta   90.00
_cell.angle_gamma   90.00
#
_symmetry.space_group_name_H-M   'P 1'
#
loop_
_entity.id
_entity.type
_entity.pdbx_description
1 polymer ?
#
loop_
_entity_poly.entity_id
_entity_poly.type
_entity_poly.pdbx_seq_one_letter_code
_entity_poly.pdbx_strand_id
1 'polypeptide(L)'
;MEKGQIVRLTIEDMSTEGQGIGKIYEDDSAKSEKRGFPVFVKGAVVGDCVDTELTKVKKNYAFGQIRNMVQASEDRIEPYCEYNGTCGGCTFGALRYEAQLALKERQVRDKLVRLGGLEDPVIMPIMGMNDAESGEEPFRYRNKAGMPVSTGGLITKKGGIVLPVHEPRIGFYRPKSHDVVDCADCLLQSEPAMAAAAALRQFMKEDHITSYDTRWEKGLMRHMIVRTAAGTGQVMVILVINGKAIPNAPKLVEMLDDAIFNVPVYEEGSLAGVEFNLESVVVNINKSKTLDGPILGEECITIAGSPTICEEIGGLRFEISPLSFYQVNRQQMVKLYDKALEYASLKGDETVLDLYCGVGTIGLFAAAEMKRKTAELNEAEWKGAESQSLASAGAPASNQNEDSETGCDAPGK
;
A
#
# COMPACT_ATOMS: atom_id res chain seq x y z
N MET A 1 -15.74 30.49 -23.20
CA MET A 1 -14.51 29.67 -23.11
C MET A 1 -14.51 28.62 -24.23
N GLU A 2 -13.39 28.49 -24.92
CA GLU A 2 -13.26 27.63 -26.11
C GLU A 2 -12.04 26.72 -25.97
N LYS A 3 -12.07 25.58 -26.70
CA LYS A 3 -10.93 24.67 -26.79
C LYS A 3 -9.76 25.39 -27.45
N GLY A 4 -8.53 25.24 -26.91
CA GLY A 4 -7.32 25.91 -27.38
C GLY A 4 -7.07 27.26 -26.71
N GLN A 5 -8.04 27.82 -25.98
CA GLN A 5 -7.84 29.05 -25.22
C GLN A 5 -6.83 28.82 -24.09
N ILE A 6 -5.92 29.79 -23.92
CA ILE A 6 -4.97 29.79 -22.80
C ILE A 6 -5.52 30.67 -21.69
N VAL A 7 -5.55 30.16 -20.47
CA VAL A 7 -6.00 30.83 -19.25
C VAL A 7 -4.98 30.70 -18.16
N ARG A 8 -4.75 31.78 -17.39
CA ARG A 8 -3.89 31.70 -16.21
C ARG A 8 -4.70 31.25 -15.02
N LEU A 9 -4.21 30.25 -14.31
CA LEU A 9 -4.87 29.63 -13.17
C LEU A 9 -3.92 29.49 -12.00
N THR A 10 -4.41 29.81 -10.81
CA THR A 10 -3.82 29.33 -9.55
C THR A 10 -4.53 28.02 -9.19
N ILE A 11 -3.78 27.00 -8.89
CA ILE A 11 -4.31 25.69 -8.52
C ILE A 11 -4.66 25.68 -7.03
N GLU A 12 -5.95 25.59 -6.74
CA GLU A 12 -6.51 25.69 -5.39
C GLU A 12 -6.69 24.32 -4.72
N ASP A 13 -6.84 23.27 -5.53
CA ASP A 13 -7.15 21.93 -5.05
C ASP A 13 -6.65 20.85 -6.01
N MET A 14 -6.76 19.59 -5.64
CA MET A 14 -6.49 18.44 -6.51
C MET A 14 -7.62 17.41 -6.43
N SER A 15 -7.95 16.85 -7.58
CA SER A 15 -8.87 15.71 -7.67
C SER A 15 -8.22 14.44 -7.11
N THR A 16 -9.06 13.44 -6.77
CA THR A 16 -8.58 12.09 -6.39
C THR A 16 -7.80 11.38 -7.51
N GLU A 17 -7.94 11.85 -8.76
CA GLU A 17 -7.20 11.35 -9.92
C GLU A 17 -5.88 12.12 -10.16
N GLY A 18 -5.47 13.03 -9.25
CA GLY A 18 -4.22 13.78 -9.32
C GLY A 18 -4.20 14.92 -10.33
N GLN A 19 -5.37 15.42 -10.74
CA GLN A 19 -5.45 16.63 -11.55
C GLN A 19 -5.56 17.84 -10.64
N GLY A 20 -4.72 18.87 -10.87
CA GLY A 20 -4.88 20.14 -10.21
C GLY A 20 -6.21 20.80 -10.61
N ILE A 21 -6.86 21.47 -9.69
CA ILE A 21 -8.12 22.17 -9.89
C ILE A 21 -7.89 23.67 -9.68
N GLY A 22 -7.95 24.43 -10.75
CA GLY A 22 -8.03 25.89 -10.73
C GLY A 22 -9.43 26.36 -11.12
N LYS A 23 -9.78 27.60 -10.81
CA LYS A 23 -11.08 28.18 -11.17
C LYS A 23 -10.92 29.45 -11.99
N ILE A 24 -11.79 29.62 -12.96
CA ILE A 24 -11.94 30.86 -13.73
C ILE A 24 -13.08 31.63 -13.13
N TYR A 25 -12.83 32.89 -12.77
CA TYR A 25 -13.82 33.82 -12.27
C TYR A 25 -14.15 34.83 -13.36
N GLU A 26 -15.42 35.22 -13.48
CA GLU A 26 -15.85 36.26 -14.48
C GLU A 26 -15.35 37.64 -14.11
N ASP A 27 -15.08 37.89 -12.83
CA ASP A 27 -14.52 39.12 -12.29
C ASP A 27 -13.67 38.79 -11.06
N ASP A 28 -12.45 39.33 -10.96
CA ASP A 28 -11.52 39.12 -9.85
C ASP A 28 -12.08 39.59 -8.48
N SER A 29 -13.00 40.56 -8.48
CA SER A 29 -13.70 41.02 -7.28
C SER A 29 -14.72 40.01 -6.71
N ALA A 30 -15.09 39.02 -7.52
CA ALA A 30 -16.13 38.02 -7.16
C ALA A 30 -15.58 36.72 -6.54
N LYS A 31 -14.29 36.66 -6.23
CA LYS A 31 -13.63 35.42 -5.69
C LYS A 31 -14.25 34.93 -4.37
N SER A 32 -14.88 35.79 -3.60
CA SER A 32 -15.44 35.44 -2.28
C SER A 32 -16.89 34.94 -2.31
N GLU A 33 -17.68 35.24 -3.36
CA GLU A 33 -19.13 34.99 -3.36
C GLU A 33 -19.65 34.11 -4.51
N LYS A 34 -18.86 33.93 -5.62
CA LYS A 34 -19.33 33.15 -6.78
C LYS A 34 -18.58 31.84 -6.94
N ARG A 35 -19.30 30.80 -7.30
CA ARG A 35 -18.72 29.52 -7.75
C ARG A 35 -17.96 29.74 -9.05
N GLY A 36 -16.62 29.84 -9.01
CA GLY A 36 -15.78 29.90 -10.20
C GLY A 36 -15.96 28.64 -11.08
N PHE A 37 -15.69 28.78 -12.35
CA PHE A 37 -15.76 27.67 -13.31
C PHE A 37 -14.51 26.77 -13.17
N PRO A 38 -14.64 25.49 -12.76
CA PRO A 38 -13.51 24.63 -12.48
C PRO A 38 -12.82 24.13 -13.74
N VAL A 39 -11.50 24.13 -13.70
CA VAL A 39 -10.62 23.57 -14.73
C VAL A 39 -9.72 22.52 -14.11
N PHE A 40 -9.77 21.30 -14.64
CA PHE A 40 -8.92 20.19 -14.23
C PHE A 40 -7.65 20.20 -15.07
N VAL A 41 -6.51 20.43 -14.45
CA VAL A 41 -5.21 20.62 -15.13
C VAL A 41 -4.31 19.42 -14.87
N LYS A 42 -3.95 18.70 -15.95
CA LYS A 42 -3.07 17.54 -15.85
C LYS A 42 -1.65 17.98 -15.44
N GLY A 43 -1.09 17.35 -14.42
CA GLY A 43 0.29 17.57 -13.96
C GLY A 43 0.50 18.84 -13.11
N ALA A 44 -0.56 19.60 -12.82
CA ALA A 44 -0.51 20.70 -11.88
C ALA A 44 -0.76 20.22 -10.45
N VAL A 45 -0.08 20.82 -9.46
CA VAL A 45 -0.27 20.57 -8.04
C VAL A 45 -0.80 21.80 -7.33
N VAL A 46 -1.36 21.64 -6.14
CA VAL A 46 -1.88 22.76 -5.33
C VAL A 46 -0.78 23.80 -5.10
N GLY A 47 -1.13 25.09 -5.28
CA GLY A 47 -0.24 26.21 -5.15
C GLY A 47 0.46 26.63 -6.44
N ASP A 48 0.46 25.81 -7.50
CA ASP A 48 1.01 26.22 -8.80
C ASP A 48 0.21 27.39 -9.38
N CYS A 49 0.92 28.33 -10.02
CA CYS A 49 0.35 29.28 -10.97
C CYS A 49 0.78 28.88 -12.38
N VAL A 50 -0.19 28.59 -13.26
CA VAL A 50 0.09 28.01 -14.58
C VAL A 50 -0.72 28.69 -15.69
N ASP A 51 -0.09 28.86 -16.85
CA ASP A 51 -0.80 29.15 -18.09
C ASP A 51 -1.28 27.81 -18.67
N THR A 52 -2.59 27.61 -18.68
CA THR A 52 -3.26 26.36 -19.06
C THR A 52 -3.98 26.50 -20.39
N GLU A 53 -3.68 25.61 -21.34
CA GLU A 53 -4.47 25.46 -22.55
C GLU A 53 -5.66 24.55 -22.30
N LEU A 54 -6.87 25.03 -22.59
CA LEU A 54 -8.10 24.26 -22.49
C LEU A 54 -8.16 23.19 -23.57
N THR A 55 -8.09 21.93 -23.19
CA THR A 55 -8.11 20.79 -24.11
C THR A 55 -9.53 20.30 -24.41
N LYS A 56 -10.45 20.46 -23.43
CA LYS A 56 -11.86 20.09 -23.55
C LYS A 56 -12.71 20.99 -22.67
N VAL A 57 -13.71 21.62 -23.23
CA VAL A 57 -14.67 22.47 -22.52
C VAL A 57 -16.02 21.77 -22.45
N LYS A 58 -16.62 21.71 -21.27
CA LYS A 58 -17.95 21.21 -20.96
C LYS A 58 -18.82 22.33 -20.41
N LYS A 59 -20.12 22.08 -20.20
CA LYS A 59 -21.05 23.09 -19.67
C LYS A 59 -20.64 23.63 -18.32
N ASN A 60 -20.13 22.79 -17.39
CA ASN A 60 -19.89 23.13 -15.98
C ASN A 60 -18.42 23.01 -15.56
N TYR A 61 -17.50 22.58 -16.45
CA TYR A 61 -16.07 22.44 -16.18
C TYR A 61 -15.26 22.29 -17.45
N ALA A 62 -13.94 22.43 -17.35
CA ALA A 62 -13.03 22.15 -18.46
C ALA A 62 -11.86 21.25 -18.02
N PHE A 63 -11.17 20.70 -19.00
CA PHE A 63 -9.86 20.07 -18.84
C PHE A 63 -8.80 20.91 -19.53
N GLY A 64 -7.63 20.97 -18.93
CA GLY A 64 -6.49 21.69 -19.47
C GLY A 64 -5.18 20.94 -19.30
N GLN A 65 -4.17 21.44 -19.99
CA GLN A 65 -2.78 21.02 -19.85
C GLN A 65 -1.90 22.24 -19.64
N ILE A 66 -0.85 22.10 -18.84
CA ILE A 66 0.11 23.17 -18.59
C ILE A 66 0.81 23.51 -19.90
N ARG A 67 0.83 24.80 -20.27
CA ARG A 67 1.65 25.36 -21.35
C ARG A 67 2.89 26.02 -20.82
N ASN A 68 2.75 26.74 -19.70
CA ASN A 68 3.85 27.40 -19.04
C ASN A 68 3.65 27.35 -17.52
N MET A 69 4.71 27.07 -16.78
CA MET A 69 4.76 27.21 -15.33
C MET A 69 5.14 28.65 -15.03
N VAL A 70 4.19 29.43 -14.50
CA VAL A 70 4.42 30.83 -14.13
C VAL A 70 5.13 30.90 -12.78
N GLN A 71 4.62 30.12 -11.82
CA GLN A 71 5.20 29.97 -10.50
C GLN A 71 4.91 28.57 -9.99
N ALA A 72 5.95 27.84 -9.62
CA ALA A 72 5.81 26.53 -9.00
C ALA A 72 5.40 26.68 -7.54
N SER A 73 4.57 25.75 -7.08
CA SER A 73 4.25 25.61 -5.66
C SER A 73 5.50 25.25 -4.84
N GLU A 74 5.57 25.71 -3.59
CA GLU A 74 6.59 25.28 -2.62
C GLU A 74 6.50 23.78 -2.30
N ASP A 75 5.32 23.19 -2.48
CA ASP A 75 5.05 21.77 -2.28
C ASP A 75 5.34 20.91 -3.50
N ARG A 76 5.69 21.53 -4.64
CA ARG A 76 6.08 20.82 -5.85
C ARG A 76 7.49 20.29 -5.72
N ILE A 77 7.66 19.01 -6.06
CA ILE A 77 8.97 18.37 -6.17
C ILE A 77 9.19 17.84 -7.59
N GLU A 78 10.45 17.66 -7.95
CA GLU A 78 10.79 16.81 -9.09
C GLU A 78 10.44 15.37 -8.74
N PRO A 79 9.62 14.68 -9.55
CA PRO A 79 9.24 13.30 -9.25
C PRO A 79 10.44 12.37 -9.16
N TYR A 80 10.52 11.56 -8.12
CA TYR A 80 11.56 10.55 -7.94
C TYR A 80 11.56 9.47 -9.02
N CYS A 81 10.43 9.27 -9.70
CA CYS A 81 10.23 8.22 -10.70
C CYS A 81 10.23 8.81 -12.11
N GLU A 82 11.13 8.33 -12.97
CA GLU A 82 11.23 8.71 -14.39
C GLU A 82 9.95 8.43 -15.19
N TYR A 83 9.12 7.48 -14.75
CA TYR A 83 7.84 7.12 -15.39
C TYR A 83 6.68 8.01 -14.94
N ASN A 84 6.90 8.97 -14.06
CA ASN A 84 5.83 9.85 -13.57
C ASN A 84 5.10 10.56 -14.72
N GLY A 85 3.78 10.60 -14.67
CA GLY A 85 2.94 11.18 -15.74
C GLY A 85 2.79 10.31 -17.00
N THR A 86 3.65 9.30 -17.19
CA THR A 86 3.55 8.30 -18.26
C THR A 86 2.92 7.00 -17.75
N CYS A 87 3.36 6.51 -16.60
CA CYS A 87 2.77 5.40 -15.87
C CYS A 87 1.52 5.85 -15.11
N GLY A 88 0.48 5.01 -15.07
CA GLY A 88 -0.77 5.25 -14.35
C GLY A 88 -0.75 4.85 -12.88
N GLY A 89 0.38 4.37 -12.35
CA GLY A 89 0.47 3.83 -11.00
C GLY A 89 0.49 4.88 -9.88
N CYS A 90 1.04 6.07 -10.13
CA CYS A 90 1.16 7.14 -9.14
C CYS A 90 0.33 8.35 -9.53
N THR A 91 -0.37 8.92 -8.54
CA THR A 91 -1.29 10.04 -8.73
C THR A 91 -0.68 11.37 -8.29
N PHE A 92 0.15 11.37 -7.24
CA PHE A 92 0.65 12.58 -6.57
C PHE A 92 2.19 12.69 -6.59
N GLY A 93 2.87 12.05 -7.56
CA GLY A 93 4.33 11.94 -7.57
C GLY A 93 5.11 13.26 -7.68
N ALA A 94 4.45 14.37 -8.07
CA ALA A 94 5.06 15.69 -8.12
C ALA A 94 4.77 16.57 -6.88
N LEU A 95 4.19 15.97 -5.82
CA LEU A 95 3.85 16.64 -4.57
C LEU A 95 4.64 16.01 -3.42
N ARG A 96 5.28 16.83 -2.59
CA ARG A 96 6.01 16.31 -1.40
C ARG A 96 5.06 15.55 -0.47
N TYR A 97 5.60 14.61 0.28
CA TYR A 97 4.78 13.63 1.00
C TYR A 97 3.88 14.25 2.07
N GLU A 98 4.36 15.24 2.83
CA GLU A 98 3.58 15.96 3.84
C GLU A 98 2.37 16.67 3.20
N ALA A 99 2.58 17.27 2.04
CA ALA A 99 1.49 17.91 1.30
C ALA A 99 0.50 16.87 0.74
N GLN A 100 0.95 15.66 0.37
CA GLN A 100 0.05 14.56 0.02
C GLN A 100 -0.82 14.13 1.21
N LEU A 101 -0.25 14.07 2.43
CA LEU A 101 -0.99 13.74 3.65
C LEU A 101 -2.05 14.81 3.94
N ALA A 102 -1.67 16.09 3.95
CA ALA A 102 -2.59 17.20 4.16
C ALA A 102 -3.72 17.22 3.12
N LEU A 103 -3.40 16.95 1.85
CA LEU A 103 -4.40 16.84 0.78
C LEU A 103 -5.39 15.70 1.03
N LYS A 104 -4.92 14.53 1.42
CA LYS A 104 -5.77 13.36 1.68
C LYS A 104 -6.69 13.59 2.89
N GLU A 105 -6.18 14.20 3.96
CA GLU A 105 -6.98 14.56 5.13
C GLU A 105 -8.09 15.54 4.75
N ARG A 106 -7.76 16.60 3.98
CA ARG A 106 -8.74 17.55 3.46
C ARG A 106 -9.78 16.88 2.57
N GLN A 107 -9.39 15.93 1.71
CA GLN A 107 -10.33 15.19 0.86
C GLN A 107 -11.31 14.34 1.66
N VAL A 108 -10.89 13.78 2.81
CA VAL A 108 -11.79 13.06 3.72
C VAL A 108 -12.80 14.03 4.35
N ARG A 109 -12.31 15.15 4.89
CA ARG A 109 -13.16 16.20 5.47
C ARG A 109 -14.21 16.70 4.47
N ASP A 110 -13.79 17.04 3.26
CA ASP A 110 -14.66 17.52 2.20
C ASP A 110 -15.77 16.51 1.85
N LYS A 111 -15.45 15.21 1.81
CA LYS A 111 -16.46 14.18 1.55
C LYS A 111 -17.45 14.04 2.69
N LEU A 112 -17.00 14.08 3.94
CA LEU A 112 -17.87 14.00 5.12
C LEU A 112 -18.80 15.21 5.19
N VAL A 113 -18.29 16.41 4.94
CA VAL A 113 -19.08 17.63 4.95
C VAL A 113 -20.02 17.72 3.74
N ARG A 114 -19.48 17.60 2.51
CA ARG A 114 -20.25 17.89 1.28
C ARG A 114 -21.15 16.74 0.83
N LEU A 115 -20.73 15.48 1.03
CA LEU A 115 -21.50 14.30 0.64
C LEU A 115 -22.21 13.67 1.84
N GLY A 116 -21.55 13.65 2.99
CA GLY A 116 -22.12 13.12 4.23
C GLY A 116 -23.08 14.08 4.93
N GLY A 117 -23.04 15.39 4.61
CA GLY A 117 -23.90 16.41 5.23
C GLY A 117 -23.55 16.69 6.70
N LEU A 118 -22.35 16.30 7.16
CA LEU A 118 -21.90 16.57 8.53
C LEU A 118 -21.38 18.01 8.62
N GLU A 119 -21.87 18.79 9.60
CA GLU A 119 -21.49 20.20 9.74
C GLU A 119 -20.04 20.36 10.23
N ASP A 120 -19.63 19.62 11.26
CA ASP A 120 -18.27 19.66 11.81
C ASP A 120 -17.82 18.26 12.26
N PRO A 121 -17.39 17.41 11.31
CA PRO A 121 -16.92 16.08 11.65
C PRO A 121 -15.58 16.14 12.39
N VAL A 122 -15.48 15.41 13.51
CA VAL A 122 -14.20 15.19 14.19
C VAL A 122 -13.35 14.25 13.33
N ILE A 123 -12.22 14.75 12.84
CA ILE A 123 -11.27 13.99 12.05
C ILE A 123 -9.91 14.02 12.77
N MET A 124 -9.44 12.83 13.15
CA MET A 124 -8.12 12.70 13.75
C MET A 124 -7.04 12.93 12.68
N PRO A 125 -5.85 13.42 13.07
CA PRO A 125 -4.75 13.61 12.13
C PRO A 125 -4.44 12.34 11.33
N ILE A 126 -4.12 12.50 10.05
CA ILE A 126 -3.76 11.39 9.18
C ILE A 126 -2.44 10.76 9.64
N MET A 127 -2.39 9.43 9.69
CA MET A 127 -1.18 8.69 9.99
C MET A 127 -0.42 8.37 8.71
N GLY A 128 0.73 8.99 8.50
CA GLY A 128 1.63 8.72 7.38
C GLY A 128 2.47 7.46 7.58
N MET A 129 3.21 7.08 6.53
CA MET A 129 4.24 6.03 6.64
C MET A 129 5.44 6.56 7.43
N ASN A 130 5.84 7.80 7.17
CA ASN A 130 6.90 8.46 7.91
C ASN A 130 6.35 8.84 9.30
N ASP A 131 6.91 8.28 10.35
CA ASP A 131 6.91 8.91 11.65
C ASP A 131 8.21 9.70 11.75
N ALA A 132 8.20 10.76 12.54
CA ALA A 132 9.35 11.66 12.69
C ALA A 132 10.62 10.94 13.25
N GLU A 133 10.45 9.71 13.71
CA GLU A 133 11.50 8.89 14.32
C GLU A 133 12.11 7.89 13.34
N SER A 134 11.35 7.36 12.34
CA SER A 134 11.86 6.35 11.43
C SER A 134 12.60 6.92 10.22
N GLY A 135 12.34 8.17 9.82
CA GLY A 135 12.92 8.79 8.63
C GLY A 135 12.65 8.02 7.32
N GLU A 136 11.71 7.07 7.36
CA GLU A 136 11.43 6.19 6.23
C GLU A 136 10.69 6.95 5.11
N GLU A 137 11.26 6.93 3.91
CA GLU A 137 10.57 7.37 2.70
C GLU A 137 9.45 6.37 2.35
N PRO A 138 8.32 6.84 1.76
CA PRO A 138 7.18 5.99 1.41
C PRO A 138 7.46 5.12 0.17
N PHE A 139 8.62 4.49 0.12
CA PHE A 139 9.07 3.63 -0.97
C PHE A 139 9.12 2.16 -0.57
N ARG A 140 9.20 1.26 -1.55
CA ARG A 140 9.35 -0.20 -1.42
C ARG A 140 8.33 -0.89 -0.49
N TYR A 141 7.22 -0.22 -0.16
CA TYR A 141 6.25 -0.72 0.82
C TYR A 141 5.26 -1.75 0.26
N ARG A 142 5.16 -1.88 -1.08
CA ARG A 142 4.17 -2.77 -1.67
C ARG A 142 4.66 -4.21 -1.65
N ASN A 143 3.97 -5.05 -0.89
CA ASN A 143 4.23 -6.48 -0.82
C ASN A 143 3.53 -7.29 -1.94
N LYS A 144 2.82 -6.64 -2.85
CA LYS A 144 2.19 -7.26 -4.01
C LYS A 144 2.35 -6.36 -5.23
N ALA A 145 3.10 -6.83 -6.22
CA ALA A 145 3.23 -6.24 -7.53
C ALA A 145 2.37 -7.00 -8.54
N GLY A 146 1.47 -6.33 -9.25
CA GLY A 146 0.71 -6.92 -10.36
C GLY A 146 1.09 -6.20 -11.65
N MET A 147 1.83 -6.87 -12.51
CA MET A 147 2.44 -6.28 -13.71
C MET A 147 1.89 -6.93 -14.98
N PRO A 148 1.16 -6.19 -15.81
CA PRO A 148 0.81 -6.65 -17.15
C PRO A 148 2.06 -6.86 -18.00
N VAL A 149 1.98 -7.84 -18.89
CA VAL A 149 3.04 -8.21 -19.83
C VAL A 149 2.59 -7.90 -21.26
N SER A 150 3.46 -7.25 -22.02
CA SER A 150 3.24 -6.94 -23.44
C SER A 150 4.52 -7.20 -24.24
N THR A 151 4.41 -7.66 -25.47
CA THR A 151 5.54 -7.82 -26.41
C THR A 151 5.62 -6.72 -27.47
N GLY A 152 5.08 -5.55 -27.15
CA GLY A 152 4.97 -4.42 -28.07
C GLY A 152 3.65 -4.43 -28.83
N GLY A 153 3.01 -3.26 -28.93
CA GLY A 153 1.74 -3.13 -29.64
C GLY A 153 1.90 -3.27 -31.14
N LEU A 154 0.99 -3.99 -31.78
CA LEU A 154 0.78 -3.90 -33.21
C LEU A 154 0.32 -2.48 -33.53
N ILE A 155 1.18 -1.66 -34.12
CA ILE A 155 0.76 -0.39 -34.68
C ILE A 155 0.10 -0.67 -36.02
N THR A 156 -1.22 -0.74 -36.04
CA THR A 156 -1.97 -0.69 -37.30
C THR A 156 -2.07 0.77 -37.75
N LYS A 157 -1.13 1.22 -38.55
CA LYS A 157 -1.41 2.35 -39.44
C LYS A 157 -2.26 1.84 -40.58
N LYS A 158 -3.20 2.68 -41.06
CA LYS A 158 -4.08 2.37 -42.21
C LYS A 158 -3.35 1.52 -43.24
N GLY A 159 -3.70 0.24 -43.34
CA GLY A 159 -3.29 -0.68 -44.42
C GLY A 159 -1.99 -1.48 -44.21
N GLY A 160 -1.34 -1.47 -43.06
CA GLY A 160 -0.13 -2.25 -42.85
C GLY A 160 -0.09 -2.98 -41.50
N ILE A 161 0.13 -4.30 -41.53
CA ILE A 161 0.47 -5.07 -40.32
C ILE A 161 1.96 -4.83 -40.07
N VAL A 162 2.30 -4.09 -38.99
CA VAL A 162 3.66 -4.06 -38.48
C VAL A 162 3.84 -5.31 -37.63
N LEU A 163 4.74 -6.19 -37.99
CA LEU A 163 5.10 -7.36 -37.18
C LEU A 163 5.49 -6.93 -35.77
N PRO A 164 5.11 -7.68 -34.73
CA PRO A 164 5.45 -7.35 -33.35
C PRO A 164 6.97 -7.28 -33.22
N VAL A 165 7.46 -6.15 -32.73
CA VAL A 165 8.81 -6.11 -32.19
C VAL A 165 8.82 -7.02 -30.98
N HIS A 166 9.64 -8.06 -30.98
CA HIS A 166 9.68 -9.10 -29.95
C HIS A 166 10.44 -8.59 -28.72
N GLU A 167 10.01 -7.44 -28.19
CA GLU A 167 10.56 -6.89 -26.95
C GLU A 167 9.53 -6.98 -25.82
N PRO A 168 9.72 -7.89 -24.86
CA PRO A 168 8.87 -7.98 -23.70
C PRO A 168 8.92 -6.69 -22.89
N ARG A 169 7.74 -6.17 -22.58
CA ARG A 169 7.52 -5.04 -21.67
C ARG A 169 6.77 -5.55 -20.46
N ILE A 170 7.30 -5.29 -19.29
CA ILE A 170 6.69 -5.67 -18.01
C ILE A 170 6.66 -4.43 -17.13
N GLY A 171 5.49 -4.05 -16.65
CA GLY A 171 5.37 -2.84 -15.86
C GLY A 171 3.92 -2.49 -15.55
N PHE A 172 3.48 -1.27 -15.88
CA PHE A 172 2.15 -0.80 -15.50
C PHE A 172 1.45 -0.12 -16.67
N TYR A 173 0.12 -0.06 -16.63
CA TYR A 173 -0.65 0.61 -17.68
C TYR A 173 -0.47 2.13 -17.67
N ARG A 174 -0.50 2.74 -18.84
CA ARG A 174 -0.69 4.18 -18.98
C ARG A 174 -2.07 4.58 -18.41
N PRO A 175 -2.22 5.81 -17.92
CA PRO A 175 -3.51 6.29 -17.44
C PRO A 175 -4.61 6.14 -18.52
N LYS A 176 -5.74 5.54 -18.15
CA LYS A 176 -6.91 5.34 -19.03
C LYS A 176 -6.61 4.55 -20.33
N SER A 177 -5.67 3.62 -20.26
CA SER A 177 -5.21 2.82 -21.38
C SER A 177 -4.78 1.42 -20.88
N HIS A 178 -4.70 0.46 -21.81
CA HIS A 178 -4.08 -0.85 -21.59
C HIS A 178 -2.68 -0.94 -22.22
N ASP A 179 -2.09 0.20 -22.61
CA ASP A 179 -0.72 0.24 -23.07
C ASP A 179 0.23 0.07 -21.89
N VAL A 180 1.13 -0.91 -21.97
CA VAL A 180 2.10 -1.20 -20.92
C VAL A 180 3.29 -0.27 -21.07
N VAL A 181 3.56 0.48 -20.00
CA VAL A 181 4.84 1.18 -19.80
C VAL A 181 5.82 0.15 -19.30
N ASP A 182 6.90 -0.10 -20.03
CA ASP A 182 7.98 -0.95 -19.56
C ASP A 182 8.68 -0.23 -18.38
N CYS A 183 8.66 -0.87 -17.22
CA CYS A 183 9.17 -0.29 -15.99
C CYS A 183 10.34 -1.14 -15.51
N ALA A 184 11.55 -0.60 -15.65
CA ALA A 184 12.76 -1.29 -15.21
C ALA A 184 12.85 -1.31 -13.69
N ASP A 185 12.46 -0.21 -13.04
CA ASP A 185 12.35 -0.13 -11.59
C ASP A 185 11.13 0.71 -11.18
N CYS A 186 10.47 0.31 -10.11
CA CYS A 186 9.36 1.02 -9.51
C CYS A 186 9.60 1.17 -8.00
N LEU A 187 9.84 2.40 -7.56
CA LEU A 187 10.13 2.71 -6.15
C LEU A 187 9.04 2.30 -5.16
N LEU A 188 7.81 2.03 -5.61
CA LEU A 188 6.74 1.54 -4.72
C LEU A 188 6.75 0.03 -4.52
N GLN A 189 7.27 -0.72 -5.50
CA GLN A 189 7.30 -2.18 -5.46
C GLN A 189 8.55 -2.67 -4.71
N SER A 190 8.47 -3.85 -4.11
CA SER A 190 9.62 -4.49 -3.49
C SER A 190 10.70 -4.84 -4.54
N GLU A 191 11.95 -4.83 -4.14
CA GLU A 191 13.08 -5.18 -5.01
C GLU A 191 12.96 -6.60 -5.61
N PRO A 192 12.57 -7.64 -4.84
CA PRO A 192 12.36 -8.96 -5.41
C PRO A 192 11.32 -8.98 -6.54
N ALA A 193 10.31 -8.10 -6.46
CA ALA A 193 9.32 -8.00 -7.54
C ALA A 193 9.93 -7.43 -8.82
N MET A 194 10.83 -6.47 -8.71
CA MET A 194 11.51 -5.87 -9.85
C MET A 194 12.58 -6.81 -10.42
N ALA A 195 13.32 -7.52 -9.56
CA ALA A 195 14.25 -8.57 -9.97
C ALA A 195 13.57 -9.70 -10.75
N ALA A 196 12.44 -10.20 -10.23
CA ALA A 196 11.63 -11.21 -10.93
C ALA A 196 11.10 -10.69 -12.28
N ALA A 197 10.72 -9.39 -12.37
CA ALA A 197 10.31 -8.80 -13.64
C ALA A 197 11.45 -8.74 -14.66
N ALA A 198 12.66 -8.45 -14.23
CA ALA A 198 13.86 -8.46 -15.08
C ALA A 198 14.16 -9.88 -15.58
N ALA A 199 14.13 -10.89 -14.71
CA ALA A 199 14.33 -12.29 -15.06
C ALA A 199 13.28 -12.78 -16.08
N LEU A 200 11.99 -12.50 -15.84
CA LEU A 200 10.93 -12.86 -16.77
C LEU A 200 11.11 -12.18 -18.14
N ARG A 201 11.50 -10.91 -18.16
CA ARG A 201 11.76 -10.16 -19.39
C ARG A 201 12.87 -10.81 -20.20
N GLN A 202 13.97 -11.20 -19.54
CA GLN A 202 15.09 -11.90 -20.18
C GLN A 202 14.66 -13.28 -20.70
N PHE A 203 14.01 -14.10 -19.87
CA PHE A 203 13.48 -15.40 -20.26
C PHE A 203 12.58 -15.31 -21.50
N MET A 204 11.63 -14.36 -21.53
CA MET A 204 10.73 -14.18 -22.67
C MET A 204 11.47 -13.82 -23.96
N LYS A 205 12.58 -13.09 -23.87
CA LYS A 205 13.44 -12.78 -25.03
C LYS A 205 14.16 -14.04 -25.55
N GLU A 206 14.79 -14.78 -24.64
CA GLU A 206 15.60 -15.96 -24.97
C GLU A 206 14.75 -17.13 -25.52
N ASP A 207 13.63 -17.39 -24.88
CA ASP A 207 12.75 -18.52 -25.23
C ASP A 207 11.58 -18.11 -26.16
N HIS A 208 11.61 -16.90 -26.72
CA HIS A 208 10.64 -16.38 -27.68
C HIS A 208 9.18 -16.46 -27.18
N ILE A 209 8.96 -16.27 -25.87
CA ILE A 209 7.62 -16.27 -25.26
C ILE A 209 6.90 -14.97 -25.61
N THR A 210 5.71 -15.08 -26.19
CA THR A 210 4.87 -13.92 -26.55
C THR A 210 3.87 -13.56 -25.43
N SER A 211 3.55 -12.28 -25.31
CA SER A 211 2.41 -11.85 -24.49
C SER A 211 1.10 -12.19 -25.17
N TYR A 212 0.05 -12.38 -24.35
CA TYR A 212 -1.31 -12.54 -24.85
C TYR A 212 -1.87 -11.20 -25.33
N ASP A 213 -2.37 -11.19 -26.57
CA ASP A 213 -3.09 -10.06 -27.14
C ASP A 213 -4.56 -10.42 -27.31
N THR A 214 -5.43 -9.71 -26.59
CA THR A 214 -6.90 -9.95 -26.60
C THR A 214 -7.55 -9.70 -27.94
N ARG A 215 -6.98 -8.84 -28.80
CA ARG A 215 -7.51 -8.54 -30.14
C ARG A 215 -7.34 -9.70 -31.10
N TRP A 216 -6.26 -10.46 -30.93
CA TRP A 216 -5.92 -11.60 -31.78
C TRP A 216 -6.15 -12.93 -31.08
N GLU A 217 -6.47 -12.92 -29.78
CA GLU A 217 -6.61 -14.12 -28.94
C GLU A 217 -5.40 -15.05 -28.99
N LYS A 218 -4.21 -14.48 -29.18
CA LYS A 218 -2.93 -15.21 -29.34
C LYS A 218 -1.89 -14.74 -28.34
N GLY A 219 -0.93 -15.63 -28.08
CA GLY A 219 0.14 -15.41 -27.12
C GLY A 219 -0.11 -16.11 -25.80
N LEU A 220 0.90 -16.17 -24.96
CA LEU A 220 0.91 -16.96 -23.73
C LEU A 220 0.82 -16.07 -22.47
N MET A 221 1.83 -15.22 -22.25
CA MET A 221 1.99 -14.48 -21.01
C MET A 221 1.02 -13.29 -20.92
N ARG A 222 0.30 -13.17 -19.81
CA ARG A 222 -0.68 -12.08 -19.57
C ARG A 222 -0.21 -11.11 -18.52
N HIS A 223 0.10 -11.65 -17.33
CA HIS A 223 0.56 -10.85 -16.20
C HIS A 223 1.58 -11.64 -15.39
N MET A 224 2.41 -10.94 -14.66
CA MET A 224 3.18 -11.46 -13.55
C MET A 224 2.69 -10.79 -12.26
N ILE A 225 2.45 -11.60 -11.23
CA ILE A 225 2.17 -11.09 -9.90
C ILE A 225 3.24 -11.62 -8.96
N VAL A 226 3.88 -10.72 -8.23
CA VAL A 226 4.86 -11.09 -7.21
C VAL A 226 4.30 -10.70 -5.85
N ARG A 227 4.40 -11.61 -4.90
CA ARG A 227 4.09 -11.38 -3.50
C ARG A 227 5.34 -11.57 -2.67
N THR A 228 5.59 -10.65 -1.75
CA THR A 228 6.72 -10.69 -0.82
C THR A 228 6.21 -10.72 0.61
N ALA A 229 6.77 -11.59 1.42
CA ALA A 229 6.50 -11.70 2.85
C ALA A 229 7.76 -11.23 3.60
N ALA A 230 7.78 -9.96 4.00
CA ALA A 230 8.97 -9.34 4.58
C ALA A 230 9.33 -9.92 5.96
N GLY A 231 8.36 -10.48 6.70
CA GLY A 231 8.63 -11.13 7.99
C GLY A 231 9.38 -12.46 7.89
N THR A 232 9.37 -13.11 6.73
CA THR A 232 10.02 -14.41 6.50
C THR A 232 11.00 -14.41 5.32
N GLY A 233 11.05 -13.33 4.53
CA GLY A 233 11.82 -13.26 3.30
C GLY A 233 11.24 -14.06 2.13
N GLN A 234 10.11 -14.72 2.29
CA GLN A 234 9.53 -15.58 1.26
C GLN A 234 8.92 -14.79 0.11
N VAL A 235 9.18 -15.24 -1.12
CA VAL A 235 8.66 -14.63 -2.35
C VAL A 235 7.86 -15.66 -3.14
N MET A 236 6.68 -15.25 -3.60
CA MET A 236 5.84 -16.01 -4.54
C MET A 236 5.76 -15.28 -5.86
N VAL A 237 6.06 -15.97 -6.95
CA VAL A 237 5.86 -15.48 -8.32
C VAL A 237 4.70 -16.20 -8.97
N ILE A 238 3.68 -15.47 -9.40
CA ILE A 238 2.48 -15.99 -10.06
C ILE A 238 2.51 -15.54 -11.51
N LEU A 239 2.59 -16.48 -12.43
CA LEU A 239 2.65 -16.28 -13.87
C LEU A 239 1.27 -16.55 -14.48
N VAL A 240 0.58 -15.48 -14.86
CA VAL A 240 -0.76 -15.57 -15.45
C VAL A 240 -0.65 -15.82 -16.96
N ILE A 241 -1.18 -16.94 -17.41
CA ILE A 241 -1.03 -17.38 -18.80
C ILE A 241 -2.36 -17.69 -19.49
N ASN A 242 -2.35 -17.56 -20.81
CA ASN A 242 -3.40 -18.07 -21.70
C ASN A 242 -2.97 -19.40 -22.32
N GLY A 243 -2.77 -20.41 -21.48
CA GLY A 243 -2.25 -21.72 -21.91
C GLY A 243 -2.43 -22.77 -20.82
N LYS A 244 -1.76 -23.90 -20.98
CA LYS A 244 -1.74 -24.98 -19.99
C LYS A 244 -0.43 -25.05 -19.22
N ALA A 245 0.67 -24.60 -19.83
CA ALA A 245 2.02 -24.64 -19.27
C ALA A 245 2.90 -23.57 -19.93
N ILE A 246 4.03 -23.26 -19.29
CA ILE A 246 5.07 -22.40 -19.83
C ILE A 246 6.14 -23.31 -20.45
N PRO A 247 6.50 -23.13 -21.73
CA PRO A 247 7.63 -23.84 -22.33
C PRO A 247 8.91 -23.55 -21.54
N ASN A 248 9.75 -24.56 -21.35
CA ASN A 248 11.02 -24.43 -20.62
C ASN A 248 10.90 -23.84 -19.21
N ALA A 249 9.81 -24.16 -18.50
CA ALA A 249 9.51 -23.65 -17.15
C ALA A 249 10.67 -23.86 -16.15
N PRO A 250 11.42 -24.99 -16.13
CA PRO A 250 12.57 -25.16 -15.21
C PRO A 250 13.63 -24.05 -15.36
N LYS A 251 13.95 -23.64 -16.58
CA LYS A 251 14.89 -22.52 -16.83
C LYS A 251 14.35 -21.22 -16.25
N LEU A 252 13.05 -20.95 -16.42
CA LEU A 252 12.45 -19.75 -15.83
C LEU A 252 12.51 -19.76 -14.30
N VAL A 253 12.25 -20.92 -13.68
CA VAL A 253 12.34 -21.06 -12.21
C VAL A 253 13.75 -20.77 -11.73
N GLU A 254 14.78 -21.32 -12.38
CA GLU A 254 16.19 -21.07 -12.07
C GLU A 254 16.53 -19.57 -12.20
N MET A 255 16.11 -18.93 -13.30
CA MET A 255 16.34 -17.49 -13.51
C MET A 255 15.66 -16.61 -12.48
N LEU A 256 14.45 -17.00 -12.02
CA LEU A 256 13.73 -16.28 -10.98
C LEU A 256 14.40 -16.45 -9.62
N ASP A 257 14.85 -17.66 -9.30
CA ASP A 257 15.55 -17.97 -8.05
C ASP A 257 16.86 -17.19 -7.94
N ASP A 258 17.70 -17.27 -8.97
CA ASP A 258 18.94 -16.50 -9.06
C ASP A 258 18.69 -14.97 -8.91
N ALA A 259 17.68 -14.44 -9.59
CA ALA A 259 17.40 -13.01 -9.55
C ALA A 259 16.92 -12.55 -8.17
N ILE A 260 16.11 -13.35 -7.48
CA ILE A 260 15.59 -13.03 -6.14
C ILE A 260 16.67 -13.20 -5.09
N PHE A 261 17.45 -14.26 -5.16
CA PHE A 261 18.58 -14.52 -4.24
C PHE A 261 19.63 -13.41 -4.26
N ASN A 262 19.88 -12.81 -5.44
CA ASN A 262 20.85 -11.73 -5.61
C ASN A 262 20.30 -10.32 -5.28
N VAL A 263 19.08 -10.20 -4.73
CA VAL A 263 18.59 -8.91 -4.22
C VAL A 263 19.45 -8.50 -3.02
N PRO A 264 20.01 -7.28 -3.01
CA PRO A 264 20.83 -6.82 -1.88
C PRO A 264 20.03 -6.79 -0.57
N VAL A 265 20.69 -7.16 0.53
CA VAL A 265 20.17 -6.93 1.87
C VAL A 265 20.47 -5.49 2.24
N TYR A 266 19.45 -4.72 2.55
CA TYR A 266 19.57 -3.30 2.90
C TYR A 266 19.78 -3.13 4.40
N GLU A 267 20.54 -2.13 4.79
CA GLU A 267 20.76 -1.78 6.19
C GLU A 267 19.63 -0.89 6.75
N GLU A 268 18.94 -0.16 5.86
CA GLU A 268 17.90 0.81 6.21
C GLU A 268 16.64 0.64 5.35
N GLY A 269 15.52 1.19 5.82
CA GLY A 269 14.24 1.18 5.11
C GLY A 269 13.31 0.05 5.52
N SER A 270 12.16 -0.02 4.86
CA SER A 270 11.05 -0.94 5.20
C SER A 270 11.37 -2.43 5.04
N LEU A 271 12.45 -2.76 4.35
CA LEU A 271 12.92 -4.12 4.07
C LEU A 271 14.34 -4.35 4.63
N ALA A 272 14.80 -3.53 5.57
CA ALA A 272 16.11 -3.64 6.19
C ALA A 272 16.31 -5.01 6.83
N GLY A 273 17.47 -5.62 6.58
CA GLY A 273 17.86 -6.93 7.13
C GLY A 273 17.09 -8.12 6.55
N VAL A 274 16.24 -7.92 5.53
CA VAL A 274 15.47 -9.02 4.92
C VAL A 274 16.30 -9.70 3.83
N GLU A 275 16.55 -11.00 3.99
CA GLU A 275 17.08 -11.88 2.95
C GLU A 275 15.90 -12.55 2.23
N PHE A 276 15.83 -12.39 0.91
CA PHE A 276 14.73 -12.94 0.14
C PHE A 276 15.08 -14.27 -0.50
N ASN A 277 14.08 -15.17 -0.52
CA ASN A 277 14.18 -16.47 -1.19
C ASN A 277 12.91 -16.73 -2.02
N LEU A 278 13.08 -17.41 -3.16
CA LEU A 278 11.97 -17.86 -3.99
C LEU A 278 11.30 -19.10 -3.36
N GLU A 279 10.22 -18.89 -2.63
CA GLU A 279 9.47 -19.98 -1.97
C GLU A 279 8.46 -20.65 -2.88
N SER A 280 7.91 -19.91 -3.84
CA SER A 280 6.77 -20.37 -4.63
C SER A 280 6.77 -19.83 -6.06
N VAL A 281 6.61 -20.72 -7.03
CA VAL A 281 6.29 -20.34 -8.41
C VAL A 281 4.98 -21.01 -8.83
N VAL A 282 4.02 -20.19 -9.19
CA VAL A 282 2.65 -20.61 -9.54
C VAL A 282 2.30 -20.19 -10.95
N VAL A 283 1.76 -21.09 -11.73
CA VAL A 283 1.10 -20.78 -13.00
C VAL A 283 -0.39 -20.62 -12.73
N ASN A 284 -0.92 -19.46 -13.07
CA ASN A 284 -2.36 -19.19 -13.02
C ASN A 284 -2.93 -19.17 -14.43
N ILE A 285 -3.95 -19.99 -14.69
CA ILE A 285 -4.54 -20.14 -16.00
C ILE A 285 -5.73 -19.20 -16.14
N ASN A 286 -5.58 -18.18 -16.98
CA ASN A 286 -6.64 -17.23 -17.30
C ASN A 286 -6.94 -17.25 -18.82
N LYS A 287 -8.09 -17.80 -19.19
CA LYS A 287 -8.56 -17.88 -20.57
C LYS A 287 -9.59 -16.80 -20.94
N SER A 288 -9.77 -15.79 -20.07
CA SER A 288 -10.67 -14.67 -20.36
C SER A 288 -10.28 -13.97 -21.66
N LYS A 289 -11.28 -13.63 -22.47
CA LYS A 289 -11.09 -12.89 -23.73
C LYS A 289 -11.32 -11.39 -23.57
N THR A 290 -11.73 -10.95 -22.38
CA THR A 290 -12.02 -9.55 -22.09
C THR A 290 -10.80 -8.85 -21.47
N LEU A 291 -10.60 -7.57 -21.82
CA LEU A 291 -9.56 -6.73 -21.22
C LEU A 291 -9.89 -6.34 -19.77
N ASP A 292 -11.18 -6.15 -19.48
CA ASP A 292 -11.69 -5.68 -18.19
C ASP A 292 -12.06 -6.83 -17.23
N GLY A 293 -11.70 -8.08 -17.58
CA GLY A 293 -11.94 -9.26 -16.75
C GLY A 293 -10.96 -9.35 -15.56
N PRO A 294 -11.19 -10.31 -14.66
CA PRO A 294 -10.27 -10.54 -13.56
C PRO A 294 -8.86 -10.91 -14.07
N ILE A 295 -7.83 -10.37 -13.42
CA ILE A 295 -6.43 -10.65 -13.79
C ILE A 295 -6.10 -12.12 -13.55
N LEU A 296 -6.54 -12.69 -12.42
CA LEU A 296 -6.35 -14.10 -12.06
C LEU A 296 -7.52 -14.95 -12.52
N GLY A 297 -7.21 -16.10 -13.10
CA GLY A 297 -8.17 -17.18 -13.29
C GLY A 297 -8.35 -18.02 -12.03
N GLU A 298 -9.25 -18.98 -12.08
CA GLU A 298 -9.57 -19.84 -10.93
C GLU A 298 -8.54 -20.96 -10.70
N GLU A 299 -7.85 -21.40 -11.76
CA GLU A 299 -6.91 -22.52 -11.72
C GLU A 299 -5.50 -22.03 -11.43
N CYS A 300 -4.89 -22.52 -10.35
CA CYS A 300 -3.52 -22.28 -9.94
C CYS A 300 -2.75 -23.60 -9.85
N ILE A 301 -1.58 -23.68 -10.49
CA ILE A 301 -0.71 -24.86 -10.51
C ILE A 301 0.64 -24.44 -9.96
N THR A 302 1.06 -24.96 -8.83
CA THR A 302 2.42 -24.77 -8.30
C THR A 302 3.40 -25.57 -9.15
N ILE A 303 4.38 -24.90 -9.74
CA ILE A 303 5.40 -25.52 -10.60
C ILE A 303 6.76 -25.61 -9.92
N ALA A 304 6.97 -24.86 -8.83
CA ALA A 304 8.14 -24.99 -7.95
C ALA A 304 7.79 -24.51 -6.54
N GLY A 305 8.40 -25.13 -5.53
CA GLY A 305 8.28 -24.76 -4.12
C GLY A 305 6.90 -25.04 -3.52
N SER A 306 6.48 -24.17 -2.59
CA SER A 306 5.25 -24.30 -1.80
C SER A 306 4.03 -23.67 -2.51
N PRO A 307 2.79 -24.15 -2.30
CA PRO A 307 1.58 -23.52 -2.83
C PRO A 307 1.25 -22.18 -2.15
N THR A 308 1.85 -21.89 -0.99
CA THR A 308 1.64 -20.66 -0.20
C THR A 308 2.97 -20.08 0.26
N ILE A 309 2.98 -18.82 0.64
CA ILE A 309 4.04 -18.18 1.41
C ILE A 309 3.52 -17.79 2.78
N CYS A 310 4.42 -17.68 3.75
CA CYS A 310 4.10 -17.32 5.11
C CYS A 310 4.59 -15.90 5.42
N GLU A 311 3.72 -15.01 5.87
CA GLU A 311 4.09 -13.71 6.42
C GLU A 311 4.05 -13.77 7.95
N GLU A 312 5.05 -13.17 8.60
CA GLU A 312 5.09 -13.00 10.06
C GLU A 312 5.02 -11.51 10.41
N ILE A 313 4.02 -11.14 11.22
CA ILE A 313 3.81 -9.75 11.62
C ILE A 313 3.04 -9.69 12.95
N GLY A 314 3.48 -8.85 13.89
CA GLY A 314 2.84 -8.72 15.20
C GLY A 314 2.81 -10.02 16.01
N GLY A 315 3.80 -10.91 15.81
CA GLY A 315 3.86 -12.23 16.45
C GLY A 315 2.86 -13.25 15.89
N LEU A 316 2.19 -12.92 14.79
CA LEU A 316 1.23 -13.81 14.10
C LEU A 316 1.79 -14.28 12.76
N ARG A 317 1.40 -15.51 12.38
CA ARG A 317 1.74 -16.10 11.09
C ARG A 317 0.52 -16.20 10.20
N PHE A 318 0.68 -15.77 8.94
CA PHE A 318 -0.38 -15.79 7.93
C PHE A 318 0.08 -16.55 6.70
N GLU A 319 -0.66 -17.59 6.33
CA GLU A 319 -0.46 -18.27 5.05
C GLU A 319 -1.16 -17.51 3.92
N ILE A 320 -0.40 -17.14 2.90
CA ILE A 320 -0.86 -16.34 1.77
C ILE A 320 -0.83 -17.21 0.51
N SER A 321 -2.00 -17.53 -0.01
CA SER A 321 -2.16 -18.23 -1.29
C SER A 321 -2.11 -17.25 -2.48
N PRO A 322 -1.97 -17.74 -3.72
CA PRO A 322 -2.01 -16.89 -4.92
C PRO A 322 -3.25 -16.00 -5.01
N LEU A 323 -4.41 -16.50 -4.57
CA LEU A 323 -5.71 -15.82 -4.67
C LEU A 323 -6.10 -15.03 -3.42
N SER A 324 -5.42 -15.22 -2.30
CA SER A 324 -5.75 -14.55 -1.03
C SER A 324 -5.68 -13.04 -1.16
N PHE A 325 -6.63 -12.35 -0.52
CA PHE A 325 -6.47 -10.93 -0.24
C PHE A 325 -5.54 -10.77 0.96
N TYR A 326 -4.56 -9.89 0.84
CA TYR A 326 -3.69 -9.46 1.94
C TYR A 326 -3.37 -7.98 1.74
N GLN A 327 -3.28 -7.20 2.83
CA GLN A 327 -3.02 -5.76 2.77
C GLN A 327 -1.67 -5.48 2.11
N VAL A 328 -1.68 -4.62 1.08
CA VAL A 328 -0.50 -4.39 0.23
C VAL A 328 0.60 -3.61 0.94
N ASN A 329 0.22 -2.72 1.88
CA ASN A 329 1.15 -1.95 2.69
C ASN A 329 1.19 -2.55 4.10
N ARG A 330 2.26 -3.32 4.38
CA ARG A 330 2.47 -4.04 5.63
C ARG A 330 2.57 -3.10 6.84
N GLN A 331 3.33 -2.01 6.72
CA GLN A 331 3.55 -1.05 7.80
C GLN A 331 2.26 -0.32 8.17
N GLN A 332 1.55 0.20 7.17
CA GLN A 332 0.27 0.87 7.39
C GLN A 332 -0.84 -0.08 7.86
N MET A 333 -0.76 -1.35 7.52
CA MET A 333 -1.69 -2.36 8.03
C MET A 333 -1.58 -2.48 9.56
N VAL A 334 -0.36 -2.53 10.10
CA VAL A 334 -0.15 -2.59 11.57
C VAL A 334 -0.70 -1.33 12.23
N LYS A 335 -0.30 -0.14 11.76
CA LYS A 335 -0.81 1.14 12.30
C LYS A 335 -2.35 1.21 12.28
N LEU A 336 -2.96 0.72 11.19
CA LEU A 336 -4.42 0.68 11.07
C LEU A 336 -5.06 -0.27 12.09
N TYR A 337 -4.50 -1.47 12.25
CA TYR A 337 -5.04 -2.47 13.18
C TYR A 337 -4.83 -2.05 14.64
N ASP A 338 -3.65 -1.53 14.99
CA ASP A 338 -3.39 -1.01 16.33
C ASP A 338 -4.36 0.12 16.68
N LYS A 339 -4.62 1.04 15.73
CA LYS A 339 -5.60 2.11 15.93
C LYS A 339 -7.04 1.60 16.06
N ALA A 340 -7.40 0.58 15.28
CA ALA A 340 -8.72 -0.05 15.39
C ALA A 340 -8.89 -0.74 16.76
N LEU A 341 -7.87 -1.43 17.26
CA LEU A 341 -7.88 -2.08 18.57
C LEU A 341 -7.87 -1.08 19.72
N GLU A 342 -7.13 0.04 19.57
CA GLU A 342 -7.19 1.15 20.52
C GLU A 342 -8.62 1.69 20.67
N TYR A 343 -9.30 1.94 19.54
CA TYR A 343 -10.69 2.42 19.56
C TYR A 343 -11.69 1.37 20.04
N ALA A 344 -11.45 0.09 19.75
CA ALA A 344 -12.27 -1.01 20.25
C ALA A 344 -12.19 -1.15 21.77
N SER A 345 -11.08 -0.70 22.38
CA SER A 345 -10.86 -0.69 23.84
C SER A 345 -11.16 -2.04 24.51
N LEU A 346 -10.77 -3.14 23.85
CA LEU A 346 -11.05 -4.51 24.32
C LEU A 346 -10.44 -4.73 25.72
N LYS A 347 -11.17 -5.43 26.59
CA LYS A 347 -10.76 -5.74 27.98
C LYS A 347 -10.27 -7.17 28.14
N GLY A 348 -10.63 -8.08 27.21
CA GLY A 348 -10.18 -9.46 27.18
C GLY A 348 -11.29 -10.51 27.35
N ASP A 349 -12.50 -10.09 27.65
CA ASP A 349 -13.68 -10.94 27.87
C ASP A 349 -14.80 -10.78 26.82
N GLU A 350 -14.57 -9.90 25.82
CA GLU A 350 -15.55 -9.64 24.79
C GLU A 350 -15.57 -10.71 23.69
N THR A 351 -16.71 -10.83 23.02
CA THR A 351 -16.85 -11.57 21.76
C THR A 351 -16.77 -10.60 20.59
N VAL A 352 -15.75 -10.75 19.74
CA VAL A 352 -15.54 -9.95 18.54
C VAL A 352 -16.02 -10.71 17.31
N LEU A 353 -16.84 -10.07 16.47
CA LEU A 353 -17.28 -10.61 15.18
C LEU A 353 -16.57 -9.89 14.05
N ASP A 354 -15.72 -10.59 13.31
CA ASP A 354 -15.05 -10.10 12.10
C ASP A 354 -15.84 -10.57 10.86
N LEU A 355 -16.74 -9.69 10.38
CA LEU A 355 -17.56 -9.95 9.21
C LEU A 355 -16.80 -9.62 7.93
N TYR A 356 -16.86 -10.50 6.93
CA TYR A 356 -16.06 -10.44 5.71
C TYR A 356 -14.54 -10.53 5.95
N CYS A 357 -14.15 -11.32 6.93
CA CYS A 357 -12.79 -11.38 7.49
C CYS A 357 -11.66 -11.71 6.49
N GLY A 358 -11.95 -12.28 5.32
CA GLY A 358 -10.93 -12.74 4.38
C GLY A 358 -10.04 -13.80 5.02
N VAL A 359 -8.73 -13.53 5.13
CA VAL A 359 -7.77 -14.39 5.85
C VAL A 359 -7.80 -14.16 7.38
N GLY A 360 -8.72 -13.33 7.86
CA GLY A 360 -8.93 -13.10 9.30
C GLY A 360 -7.90 -12.21 9.98
N THR A 361 -7.19 -11.35 9.26
CA THR A 361 -6.07 -10.57 9.82
C THR A 361 -6.50 -9.70 10.99
N ILE A 362 -7.58 -8.92 10.88
CA ILE A 362 -8.05 -8.05 11.97
C ILE A 362 -8.51 -8.88 13.17
N GLY A 363 -9.30 -9.92 12.93
CA GLY A 363 -9.79 -10.82 13.99
C GLY A 363 -8.67 -11.49 14.76
N LEU A 364 -7.61 -11.93 14.07
CA LEU A 364 -6.43 -12.54 14.70
C LEU A 364 -5.62 -11.52 15.51
N PHE A 365 -5.43 -10.28 15.00
CA PHE A 365 -4.82 -9.21 15.78
C PHE A 365 -5.64 -8.88 17.03
N ALA A 366 -6.97 -8.82 16.93
CA ALA A 366 -7.86 -8.60 18.07
C ALA A 366 -7.73 -9.72 19.11
N ALA A 367 -7.73 -10.99 18.66
CA ALA A 367 -7.56 -12.12 19.56
C ALA A 367 -6.19 -12.14 20.27
N ALA A 368 -5.12 -11.78 19.56
CA ALA A 368 -3.79 -11.66 20.15
C ALA A 368 -3.73 -10.55 21.20
N GLU A 369 -4.32 -9.39 20.92
CA GLU A 369 -4.40 -8.26 21.87
C GLU A 369 -5.22 -8.61 23.11
N MET A 370 -6.37 -9.24 22.95
CA MET A 370 -7.19 -9.72 24.07
C MET A 370 -6.40 -10.69 24.95
N LYS A 371 -5.69 -11.66 24.34
CA LYS A 371 -4.84 -12.61 25.07
C LYS A 371 -3.73 -11.91 25.83
N ARG A 372 -3.08 -10.93 25.23
CA ARG A 372 -2.03 -10.12 25.89
C ARG A 372 -2.59 -9.38 27.11
N LYS A 373 -3.73 -8.70 26.96
CA LYS A 373 -4.37 -7.95 28.07
C LYS A 373 -4.82 -8.86 29.19
N THR A 374 -5.38 -10.03 28.88
CA THR A 374 -5.75 -11.03 29.89
C THR A 374 -4.52 -11.51 30.67
N ALA A 375 -3.39 -11.73 30.00
CA ALA A 375 -2.15 -12.13 30.66
C ALA A 375 -1.61 -11.02 31.60
N GLU A 376 -1.66 -9.75 31.15
CA GLU A 376 -1.25 -8.59 31.95
C GLU A 376 -2.12 -8.41 33.22
N LEU A 377 -3.44 -8.60 33.08
CA LEU A 377 -4.38 -8.55 34.21
C LEU A 377 -4.07 -9.64 35.25
N ASN A 378 -3.88 -10.87 34.79
CA ASN A 378 -3.53 -11.99 35.67
C ASN A 378 -2.18 -11.77 36.39
N GLU A 379 -1.19 -11.21 35.70
CA GLU A 379 0.11 -10.86 36.31
C GLU A 379 0.00 -9.73 37.34
N ALA A 380 -0.84 -8.71 37.04
CA ALA A 380 -1.10 -7.63 37.99
C ALA A 380 -1.84 -8.11 39.24
N GLU A 381 -2.82 -9.01 39.09
CA GLU A 381 -3.53 -9.64 40.22
C GLU A 381 -2.57 -10.49 41.08
N TRP A 382 -1.68 -11.25 40.43
CA TRP A 382 -0.67 -12.04 41.13
C TRP A 382 0.28 -11.17 41.96
N LYS A 383 0.84 -10.09 41.37
CA LYS A 383 1.72 -9.13 42.08
C LYS A 383 0.99 -8.40 43.22
N GLY A 384 -0.29 -8.10 43.04
CA GLY A 384 -1.15 -7.53 44.05
C GLY A 384 -1.38 -8.46 45.24
N ALA A 385 -1.61 -9.75 44.99
CA ALA A 385 -1.76 -10.78 46.01
C ALA A 385 -0.46 -11.04 46.80
N GLU A 386 0.69 -11.08 46.10
CA GLU A 386 2.01 -11.18 46.76
C GLU A 386 2.29 -9.99 47.66
N SER A 387 2.00 -8.78 47.23
CA SER A 387 2.21 -7.54 48.01
C SER A 387 1.32 -7.53 49.28
N GLN A 388 0.08 -8.02 49.18
CA GLN A 388 -0.81 -8.13 50.34
C GLN A 388 -0.39 -9.22 51.33
N SER A 389 0.13 -10.36 50.83
CA SER A 389 0.67 -11.42 51.67
C SER A 389 1.91 -11.01 52.43
N LEU A 390 2.79 -10.25 51.80
CA LEU A 390 4.00 -9.65 52.46
C LEU A 390 3.62 -8.59 53.48
N ALA A 391 2.61 -7.75 53.20
CA ALA A 391 2.13 -6.75 54.14
C ALA A 391 1.45 -7.36 55.40
N SER A 392 0.77 -8.48 55.22
CA SER A 392 0.14 -9.22 56.32
C SER A 392 1.14 -10.02 57.17
N ALA A 393 2.27 -10.44 56.60
CA ALA A 393 3.34 -11.14 57.30
C ALA A 393 4.29 -10.24 58.11
N GLY A 394 4.22 -8.91 57.88
CA GLY A 394 5.16 -7.91 58.47
C GLY A 394 4.66 -7.16 59.70
N ALA A 395 3.50 -7.48 60.28
CA ALA A 395 3.04 -6.83 61.52
C ALA A 395 3.69 -7.49 62.76
N PRO A 396 4.60 -6.84 63.47
CA PRO A 396 5.11 -7.40 64.74
C PRO A 396 3.98 -7.37 65.77
N ALA A 397 3.77 -8.52 66.46
CA ALA A 397 2.90 -8.62 67.60
C ALA A 397 3.39 -7.64 68.66
N SER A 398 2.62 -6.60 68.98
CA SER A 398 2.85 -5.73 70.08
C SER A 398 2.60 -6.55 71.36
N ASN A 399 3.67 -6.98 72.05
CA ASN A 399 3.64 -7.44 73.43
C ASN A 399 3.25 -6.27 74.34
N GLN A 400 2.02 -6.23 74.75
CA GLN A 400 1.62 -5.45 75.93
C GLN A 400 1.98 -6.28 77.14
N ASN A 401 3.14 -5.98 77.78
CA ASN A 401 3.39 -6.33 79.18
C ASN A 401 2.77 -5.21 80.06
N GLU A 402 1.66 -5.53 80.69
CA GLU A 402 1.15 -4.78 81.85
C GLU A 402 2.04 -5.05 83.04
N ASP A 403 2.77 -4.05 83.50
CA ASP A 403 3.42 -3.99 84.83
C ASP A 403 2.32 -3.87 85.85
N SER A 404 2.10 -4.91 86.70
CA SER A 404 1.36 -4.79 87.95
C SER A 404 2.37 -4.78 89.07
N GLU A 405 2.66 -3.57 89.59
CA GLU A 405 3.25 -3.36 90.90
C GLU A 405 2.28 -3.87 92.04
N THR A 406 2.72 -4.79 92.82
CA THR A 406 2.22 -4.89 94.22
C THR A 406 3.43 -5.16 95.09
N GLY A 407 3.74 -4.19 95.96
CA GLY A 407 4.63 -4.31 97.04
C GLY A 407 4.11 -5.15 98.16
N CYS A 408 5.00 -5.77 98.95
CA CYS A 408 4.88 -5.85 100.41
C CYS A 408 6.13 -6.50 100.97
N ASP A 409 6.74 -5.71 101.87
CA ASP A 409 7.35 -5.96 103.17
C ASP A 409 8.24 -7.18 103.45
N ALA A 410 9.41 -6.85 103.92
CA ALA A 410 10.29 -7.68 104.77
C ALA A 410 9.62 -8.01 106.13
N PRO A 411 10.05 -9.00 106.92
CA PRO A 411 11.33 -8.78 107.66
C PRO A 411 12.12 -10.05 108.03
N GLY A 412 13.37 -9.85 108.32
CA GLY A 412 14.06 -10.34 109.49
C GLY A 412 14.59 -11.79 109.54
N LYS A 413 15.76 -11.96 109.47
CA LYS A 413 16.97 -12.30 110.28
C LYS A 413 18.11 -12.78 109.41
#